data_7ce39420825913f613ba9c1a04497238
#
_entry.id   7ce39420825913f613ba9c1a04497238
#
_cell.length_a   1.000
_cell.length_b   1.000
_cell.length_c   1.000
_cell.angle_alpha   90.00
_cell.angle_beta   90.00
_cell.angle_gamma   90.00
#
_symmetry.space_group_name_H-M   'P 1'
#
loop_
_entity.id
_entity.type
_entity.pdbx_description
1 polymer ?
#
loop_
_entity_poly.entity_id
_entity_poly.type
_entity_poly.pdbx_seq_one_letter_code
_entity_poly.pdbx_strand_id
1 'polypeptide(L)'
;MHAPRSQHPLLAITLTIAAASVGAQAAESPVDPCDTAQHHQFDFWVGDWQVFDAKTNQLVGFDHVEKHSHGCIVQQNLTMLTDLYRRPGVAFRLAGIGVNRFDGESWLEMWADNQWGAIVLKGMPEGGKAMVLKSITPSRNRDLRLVWEKHPDGSVRALQYVAPAGSEKWELYGDLIYRPNR
;
A
#
# COMPACT_ATOMS: atom_id res chain seq x y z
N MET A 1 -84.37 -52.23 -40.19
CA MET A 1 -83.05 -52.61 -39.71
C MET A 1 -82.23 -51.31 -39.47
N HIS A 2 -82.12 -50.88 -38.24
CA HIS A 2 -81.38 -49.60 -37.88
C HIS A 2 -80.07 -50.01 -37.27
N ALA A 3 -78.98 -49.50 -37.86
CA ALA A 3 -77.66 -49.69 -37.31
C ALA A 3 -77.34 -48.55 -36.29
N PRO A 4 -76.70 -48.83 -35.16
CA PRO A 4 -76.38 -47.83 -34.15
C PRO A 4 -75.13 -47.03 -34.53
N ARG A 5 -75.22 -45.75 -34.37
CA ARG A 5 -74.13 -44.77 -34.51
C ARG A 5 -73.18 -44.86 -33.28
N SER A 6 -71.93 -45.18 -33.49
CA SER A 6 -70.89 -45.13 -32.53
C SER A 6 -70.44 -43.65 -32.30
N GLN A 7 -70.59 -43.18 -31.06
CA GLN A 7 -70.03 -41.87 -30.62
C GLN A 7 -68.67 -42.12 -30.00
N HIS A 8 -67.63 -41.56 -30.59
CA HIS A 8 -66.26 -41.49 -30.01
C HIS A 8 -66.12 -40.20 -29.17
N PRO A 9 -65.71 -40.29 -27.90
CA PRO A 9 -65.35 -39.06 -27.13
C PRO A 9 -64.05 -38.55 -27.56
N LEU A 10 -63.99 -37.22 -27.91
CA LEU A 10 -62.79 -36.48 -28.14
C LEU A 10 -62.14 -36.17 -26.80
N LEU A 11 -60.97 -36.76 -26.57
CA LEU A 11 -60.11 -36.48 -25.42
C LEU A 11 -59.34 -35.16 -25.67
N ALA A 12 -59.72 -34.09 -24.97
CA ALA A 12 -59.01 -32.82 -25.03
C ALA A 12 -57.73 -32.88 -24.13
N ILE A 13 -56.57 -32.91 -24.73
CA ILE A 13 -55.29 -32.84 -24.03
C ILE A 13 -54.94 -31.33 -23.80
N THR A 14 -55.09 -30.87 -22.57
CA THR A 14 -54.68 -29.56 -22.16
C THR A 14 -53.14 -29.58 -21.87
N LEU A 15 -52.36 -28.94 -22.75
CA LEU A 15 -50.93 -28.80 -22.58
C LEU A 15 -50.65 -27.59 -21.66
N THR A 16 -50.28 -27.84 -20.40
CA THR A 16 -49.85 -26.81 -19.44
C THR A 16 -48.40 -26.48 -19.68
N ILE A 17 -48.10 -25.31 -20.26
CA ILE A 17 -46.74 -24.78 -20.40
C ILE A 17 -46.34 -24.16 -19.05
N ALA A 18 -45.50 -24.83 -18.29
CA ALA A 18 -44.83 -24.25 -17.12
C ALA A 18 -43.77 -23.27 -17.57
N ALA A 19 -44.02 -21.98 -17.41
CA ALA A 19 -43.01 -20.95 -17.63
C ALA A 19 -41.97 -21.03 -16.49
N ALA A 20 -40.81 -21.59 -16.77
CA ALA A 20 -39.63 -21.51 -15.88
C ALA A 20 -39.08 -20.06 -15.89
N SER A 21 -39.34 -19.32 -14.82
CA SER A 21 -38.70 -18.04 -14.58
C SER A 21 -37.23 -18.29 -14.30
N VAL A 22 -36.37 -18.08 -15.29
CA VAL A 22 -34.91 -17.98 -15.11
C VAL A 22 -34.67 -16.70 -14.32
N GLY A 23 -34.47 -16.83 -13.01
CA GLY A 23 -34.01 -15.71 -12.17
C GLY A 23 -32.67 -15.25 -12.70
N ALA A 24 -32.61 -14.03 -13.22
CA ALA A 24 -31.33 -13.34 -13.53
C ALA A 24 -30.59 -13.16 -12.21
N GLN A 25 -29.57 -14.00 -11.95
CA GLN A 25 -28.59 -13.74 -10.91
C GLN A 25 -27.86 -12.45 -11.30
N ALA A 26 -28.04 -11.40 -10.50
CA ALA A 26 -27.23 -10.21 -10.63
C ALA A 26 -25.76 -10.64 -10.49
N ALA A 27 -24.97 -10.43 -11.53
CA ALA A 27 -23.54 -10.65 -11.47
C ALA A 27 -22.99 -9.73 -10.36
N GLU A 28 -22.36 -10.32 -9.34
CA GLU A 28 -21.64 -9.54 -8.32
C GLU A 28 -20.62 -8.67 -9.04
N SER A 29 -20.62 -7.37 -8.71
CA SER A 29 -19.61 -6.45 -9.23
C SER A 29 -18.22 -6.94 -8.85
N PRO A 30 -17.23 -6.91 -9.76
CA PRO A 30 -15.87 -7.31 -9.44
C PRO A 30 -15.38 -6.54 -8.21
N VAL A 31 -14.95 -7.26 -7.18
CA VAL A 31 -14.37 -6.66 -5.97
C VAL A 31 -12.94 -6.25 -6.29
N ASP A 32 -12.57 -4.99 -6.02
CA ASP A 32 -11.18 -4.56 -6.05
C ASP A 32 -10.47 -5.10 -4.80
N PRO A 33 -9.51 -6.02 -4.94
CA PRO A 33 -8.87 -6.66 -3.78
C PRO A 33 -8.00 -5.69 -2.97
N CYS A 34 -7.70 -4.51 -3.50
CA CYS A 34 -6.86 -3.51 -2.85
C CYS A 34 -7.64 -2.25 -2.39
N ASP A 35 -8.95 -2.25 -2.48
CA ASP A 35 -9.83 -1.22 -1.92
C ASP A 35 -10.35 -1.65 -0.54
N THR A 36 -9.45 -1.88 0.39
CA THR A 36 -9.77 -2.22 1.79
C THR A 36 -9.21 -1.16 2.74
N ALA A 37 -9.76 -1.08 3.95
CA ALA A 37 -9.28 -0.16 4.97
C ALA A 37 -7.76 -0.30 5.26
N GLN A 38 -7.23 -1.51 5.12
CA GLN A 38 -5.81 -1.78 5.29
C GLN A 38 -4.97 -1.16 4.16
N HIS A 39 -5.42 -1.22 2.90
CA HIS A 39 -4.72 -0.62 1.77
C HIS A 39 -4.76 0.92 1.77
N HIS A 40 -5.60 1.52 2.62
CA HIS A 40 -5.68 2.98 2.82
C HIS A 40 -4.82 3.49 3.99
N GLN A 41 -4.14 2.61 4.72
CA GLN A 41 -3.35 3.00 5.90
C GLN A 41 -2.15 3.89 5.58
N PHE A 42 -1.63 3.87 4.35
CA PHE A 42 -0.56 4.74 3.87
C PHE A 42 -1.03 5.93 3.03
N ASP A 43 -2.34 6.13 2.84
CA ASP A 43 -2.87 7.22 2.01
C ASP A 43 -2.46 8.61 2.50
N PHE A 44 -2.17 8.74 3.79
CA PHE A 44 -1.70 10.00 4.37
C PHE A 44 -0.33 10.45 3.83
N TRP A 45 0.42 9.52 3.23
CA TRP A 45 1.75 9.79 2.69
C TRP A 45 1.76 9.94 1.17
N VAL A 46 0.65 9.67 0.48
CA VAL A 46 0.55 9.85 -0.98
C VAL A 46 0.58 11.33 -1.32
N GLY A 47 1.45 11.74 -2.26
CA GLY A 47 1.56 13.12 -2.72
C GLY A 47 2.97 13.52 -3.14
N ASP A 48 3.11 14.81 -3.47
CA ASP A 48 4.38 15.46 -3.74
C ASP A 48 4.88 16.18 -2.49
N TRP A 49 6.14 15.95 -2.12
CA TRP A 49 6.67 16.40 -0.85
C TRP A 49 7.97 17.18 -1.00
N GLN A 50 8.06 18.28 -0.26
CA GLN A 50 9.30 18.91 0.12
C GLN A 50 9.81 18.26 1.42
N VAL A 51 11.03 17.76 1.40
CA VAL A 51 11.63 17.04 2.53
C VAL A 51 12.60 17.96 3.26
N PHE A 52 12.34 18.17 4.55
CA PHE A 52 13.16 19.04 5.42
C PHE A 52 13.85 18.21 6.50
N ASP A 53 15.08 18.58 6.83
CA ASP A 53 15.72 18.12 8.05
C ASP A 53 15.01 18.73 9.26
N ALA A 54 14.55 17.91 10.20
CA ALA A 54 13.72 18.36 11.31
C ALA A 54 14.48 19.26 12.30
N LYS A 55 15.80 19.06 12.42
CA LYS A 55 16.65 19.82 13.35
C LYS A 55 16.99 21.22 12.83
N THR A 56 17.30 21.33 11.55
CA THR A 56 17.77 22.59 10.94
C THR A 56 16.66 23.32 10.19
N ASN A 57 15.56 22.66 9.92
CA ASN A 57 14.48 23.12 9.04
C ASN A 57 14.94 23.47 7.61
N GLN A 58 16.06 22.89 7.17
CA GLN A 58 16.58 23.07 5.83
C GLN A 58 15.86 22.14 4.86
N LEU A 59 15.50 22.64 3.68
CA LEU A 59 15.05 21.80 2.56
C LEU A 59 16.21 20.91 2.11
N VAL A 60 16.03 19.59 2.21
CA VAL A 60 17.08 18.60 1.95
C VAL A 60 16.75 17.64 0.82
N GLY A 61 15.49 17.61 0.35
CA GLY A 61 15.07 16.70 -0.71
C GLY A 61 13.69 16.95 -1.23
N PHE A 62 13.32 16.17 -2.21
CA PHE A 62 11.95 16.00 -2.72
C PHE A 62 11.60 14.53 -2.75
N ASP A 63 10.32 14.24 -2.53
CA ASP A 63 9.79 12.89 -2.61
C ASP A 63 8.46 12.91 -3.34
N HIS A 64 8.28 11.99 -4.28
CA HIS A 64 7.02 11.75 -4.97
C HIS A 64 6.50 10.39 -4.56
N VAL A 65 5.30 10.36 -3.99
CA VAL A 65 4.65 9.15 -3.50
C VAL A 65 3.32 8.97 -4.18
N GLU A 66 3.14 7.88 -4.89
CA GLU A 66 1.92 7.62 -5.66
C GLU A 66 1.42 6.18 -5.51
N LYS A 67 0.11 6.00 -5.79
CA LYS A 67 -0.53 4.68 -5.82
C LYS A 67 -0.50 4.10 -7.22
N HIS A 68 -0.16 2.81 -7.32
CA HIS A 68 -0.17 2.04 -8.55
C HIS A 68 -1.05 0.79 -8.43
N SER A 69 -1.32 0.13 -9.57
CA SER A 69 -1.98 -1.18 -9.64
C SER A 69 -3.31 -1.19 -8.86
N HIS A 70 -4.20 -0.24 -9.15
CA HIS A 70 -5.50 -0.09 -8.46
C HIS A 70 -5.38 0.10 -6.93
N GLY A 71 -4.34 0.79 -6.47
CA GLY A 71 -4.12 1.06 -5.05
C GLY A 71 -3.40 -0.04 -4.27
N CYS A 72 -3.02 -1.15 -4.92
CA CYS A 72 -2.29 -2.25 -4.29
C CYS A 72 -0.86 -1.90 -3.89
N ILE A 73 -0.27 -0.89 -4.53
CA ILE A 73 1.13 -0.50 -4.35
C ILE A 73 1.18 0.99 -4.03
N VAL A 74 2.00 1.38 -3.07
CA VAL A 74 2.41 2.76 -2.81
C VAL A 74 3.89 2.86 -3.15
N GLN A 75 4.23 3.62 -4.18
CA GLN A 75 5.60 3.82 -4.63
C GLN A 75 6.13 5.18 -4.17
N GLN A 76 7.35 5.19 -3.68
CA GLN A 76 8.10 6.36 -3.27
C GLN A 76 9.28 6.59 -4.22
N ASN A 77 9.55 7.87 -4.55
CA ASN A 77 10.70 8.30 -5.34
C ASN A 77 11.41 9.47 -4.63
N LEU A 78 12.36 9.15 -3.75
CA LEU A 78 13.11 10.15 -2.98
C LEU A 78 14.37 10.60 -3.72
N THR A 79 14.59 11.92 -3.76
CA THR A 79 15.83 12.54 -4.24
C THR A 79 16.32 13.58 -3.25
N MET A 80 17.53 13.39 -2.73
CA MET A 80 18.16 14.35 -1.83
C MET A 80 18.85 15.47 -2.59
N LEU A 81 18.71 16.70 -2.11
CA LEU A 81 19.35 17.92 -2.65
C LEU A 81 20.66 18.26 -1.95
N THR A 82 20.90 17.68 -0.78
CA THR A 82 22.08 17.94 0.06
C THR A 82 22.88 16.66 0.27
N ASP A 83 24.02 16.80 0.93
CA ASP A 83 24.86 15.65 1.29
C ASP A 83 24.40 14.92 2.56
N LEU A 84 23.24 15.31 3.11
CA LEU A 84 22.58 14.58 4.19
C LEU A 84 22.35 13.12 3.76
N TYR A 85 22.73 12.17 4.59
CA TYR A 85 22.71 10.72 4.31
C TYR A 85 23.64 10.25 3.18
N ARG A 86 24.50 11.13 2.62
CA ARG A 86 25.49 10.69 1.64
C ARG A 86 26.53 9.79 2.31
N ARG A 87 26.73 8.62 1.76
CA ARG A 87 27.77 7.71 2.22
C ARG A 87 29.16 8.29 1.95
N PRO A 88 30.10 8.25 2.92
CA PRO A 88 31.47 8.67 2.69
C PRO A 88 32.10 7.97 1.46
N GLY A 89 32.79 8.76 0.62
CA GLY A 89 33.44 8.26 -0.59
C GLY A 89 32.54 8.11 -1.82
N VAL A 90 31.24 8.41 -1.71
CA VAL A 90 30.31 8.42 -2.85
C VAL A 90 30.20 9.84 -3.42
N ALA A 91 30.33 9.99 -4.75
CA ALA A 91 30.36 11.30 -5.39
C ALA A 91 28.97 11.94 -5.62
N PHE A 92 27.90 11.16 -5.57
CA PHE A 92 26.54 11.60 -5.83
C PHE A 92 25.66 11.57 -4.57
N ARG A 93 24.59 12.35 -4.57
CA ARG A 93 23.62 12.43 -3.48
C ARG A 93 22.72 11.20 -3.44
N LEU A 94 22.11 10.96 -2.29
CA LEU A 94 21.17 9.83 -2.12
C LEU A 94 19.95 10.06 -3.01
N ALA A 95 19.58 9.01 -3.74
CA ALA A 95 18.31 8.87 -4.43
C ALA A 95 17.89 7.39 -4.36
N GLY A 96 16.60 7.15 -4.15
CA GLY A 96 16.09 5.80 -3.97
C GLY A 96 14.62 5.69 -4.28
N ILE A 97 14.20 4.44 -4.42
CA ILE A 97 12.82 4.05 -4.70
C ILE A 97 12.37 3.09 -3.59
N GLY A 98 11.21 3.40 -3.03
CA GLY A 98 10.46 2.51 -2.12
C GLY A 98 9.24 1.93 -2.82
N VAL A 99 8.96 0.66 -2.62
CA VAL A 99 7.72 0.00 -3.06
C VAL A 99 7.07 -0.62 -1.85
N ASN A 100 5.90 -0.12 -1.50
CA ASN A 100 5.12 -0.54 -0.35
C ASN A 100 3.88 -1.32 -0.79
N ARG A 101 3.61 -2.45 -0.13
CA ARG A 101 2.44 -3.28 -0.38
C ARG A 101 1.92 -3.90 0.91
N PHE A 102 0.60 -3.95 1.06
CA PHE A 102 -0.04 -4.77 2.10
C PHE A 102 -0.15 -6.22 1.60
N ASP A 103 0.36 -7.20 2.37
CA ASP A 103 0.40 -8.63 2.00
C ASP A 103 -0.78 -9.45 2.53
N GLY A 104 -1.76 -8.80 3.19
CA GLY A 104 -2.89 -9.43 3.87
C GLY A 104 -2.72 -9.47 5.39
N GLU A 105 -1.51 -9.36 5.90
CA GLU A 105 -1.18 -9.37 7.33
C GLU A 105 -0.46 -8.10 7.77
N SER A 106 0.42 -7.57 6.90
CA SER A 106 1.28 -6.42 7.20
C SER A 106 1.68 -5.67 5.95
N TRP A 107 2.22 -4.49 6.15
CA TRP A 107 2.90 -3.73 5.11
C TRP A 107 4.32 -4.23 4.93
N LEU A 108 4.70 -4.42 3.67
CA LEU A 108 6.07 -4.67 3.23
C LEU A 108 6.57 -3.44 2.47
N GLU A 109 7.75 -2.97 2.81
CA GLU A 109 8.50 -1.98 2.04
C GLU A 109 9.76 -2.62 1.48
N MET A 110 9.94 -2.49 0.17
CA MET A 110 11.19 -2.81 -0.53
C MET A 110 11.83 -1.47 -0.92
N TRP A 111 12.87 -1.07 -0.20
CA TRP A 111 13.66 0.11 -0.50
C TRP A 111 14.92 -0.26 -1.24
N ALA A 112 15.27 0.52 -2.27
CA ALA A 112 16.55 0.43 -2.96
C ALA A 112 17.08 1.84 -3.27
N ASP A 113 18.36 2.07 -3.04
CA ASP A 113 19.01 3.35 -3.30
C ASP A 113 20.38 3.20 -3.96
N ASN A 114 20.88 4.33 -4.44
CA ASN A 114 22.15 4.42 -5.15
C ASN A 114 23.40 4.38 -4.26
N GLN A 115 23.28 4.18 -2.94
CA GLN A 115 24.40 4.26 -2.01
C GLN A 115 24.49 3.10 -1.01
N TRP A 116 23.36 2.74 -0.40
CA TRP A 116 23.31 1.77 0.69
C TRP A 116 22.85 0.38 0.22
N GLY A 117 22.22 0.32 -0.96
CA GLY A 117 21.73 -0.91 -1.59
C GLY A 117 20.23 -1.10 -1.39
N ALA A 118 19.80 -2.33 -1.12
CA ALA A 118 18.40 -2.66 -0.93
C ALA A 118 18.15 -3.23 0.47
N ILE A 119 16.96 -2.96 1.00
CA ILE A 119 16.47 -3.49 2.27
C ILE A 119 14.98 -3.78 2.16
N VAL A 120 14.51 -4.79 2.88
CA VAL A 120 13.09 -5.10 3.04
C VAL A 120 12.68 -4.90 4.49
N LEU A 121 11.61 -4.12 4.66
CA LEU A 121 11.03 -3.85 5.96
C LEU A 121 9.60 -4.40 6.01
N LYS A 122 9.14 -4.71 7.21
CA LYS A 122 7.78 -5.20 7.48
C LYS A 122 7.21 -4.52 8.72
N GLY A 123 5.91 -4.23 8.71
CA GLY A 123 5.27 -3.65 9.87
C GLY A 123 3.81 -3.29 9.68
N MET A 124 3.27 -2.57 10.65
CA MET A 124 1.86 -2.19 10.74
C MET A 124 1.71 -0.80 11.35
N PRO A 125 0.52 -0.17 11.23
CA PRO A 125 0.22 1.03 12.01
C PRO A 125 0.27 0.77 13.50
N GLU A 126 0.89 1.67 14.24
CA GLU A 126 0.94 1.68 15.69
C GLU A 126 0.22 2.92 16.25
N GLY A 127 -0.61 2.74 17.28
CA GLY A 127 -1.30 3.83 17.97
C GLY A 127 -2.25 4.67 17.10
N GLY A 128 -2.62 4.20 15.91
CA GLY A 128 -3.53 4.89 14.98
C GLY A 128 -2.96 6.18 14.34
N LYS A 129 -1.68 6.50 14.56
CA LYS A 129 -1.05 7.74 14.08
C LYS A 129 0.24 7.54 13.30
N ALA A 130 0.88 6.40 13.46
CA ALA A 130 2.16 6.11 12.84
C ALA A 130 2.14 4.77 12.12
N MET A 131 2.79 4.70 10.97
CA MET A 131 3.19 3.44 10.34
C MET A 131 4.60 3.12 10.82
N VAL A 132 4.80 1.91 11.35
CA VAL A 132 6.09 1.46 11.88
C VAL A 132 6.55 0.23 11.14
N LEU A 133 7.69 0.33 10.48
CA LEU A 133 8.30 -0.75 9.72
C LEU A 133 9.68 -1.08 10.28
N LYS A 134 10.00 -2.37 10.39
CA LYS A 134 11.33 -2.86 10.80
C LYS A 134 11.93 -3.74 9.70
N SER A 135 13.25 -3.68 9.52
CA SER A 135 13.94 -4.57 8.60
C SER A 135 13.72 -6.04 8.97
N ILE A 136 13.40 -6.87 7.99
CA ILE A 136 13.23 -8.32 8.20
C ILE A 136 14.56 -9.05 8.15
N THR A 137 15.59 -8.43 7.58
CA THR A 137 16.97 -8.90 7.58
C THR A 137 17.92 -7.73 7.83
N PRO A 138 18.99 -7.92 8.59
CA PRO A 138 19.98 -6.88 8.80
C PRO A 138 20.62 -6.42 7.49
N SER A 139 20.79 -5.11 7.33
CA SER A 139 21.59 -4.54 6.26
C SER A 139 22.90 -4.05 6.83
N ARG A 140 24.03 -4.52 6.31
CA ARG A 140 25.37 -4.15 6.78
C ARG A 140 25.55 -4.29 8.29
N ASN A 141 25.07 -5.41 8.86
CA ASN A 141 25.09 -5.73 10.29
C ASN A 141 24.31 -4.73 11.16
N ARG A 142 23.27 -4.11 10.60
CA ARG A 142 22.36 -3.20 11.30
C ARG A 142 20.92 -3.52 10.98
N ASP A 143 20.06 -3.35 11.97
CA ASP A 143 18.62 -3.32 11.81
C ASP A 143 18.18 -1.87 11.61
N LEU A 144 17.13 -1.69 10.81
CA LEU A 144 16.50 -0.40 10.53
C LEU A 144 15.06 -0.43 11.02
N ARG A 145 14.61 0.66 11.63
CA ARG A 145 13.22 0.92 11.97
C ARG A 145 12.81 2.27 11.40
N LEU A 146 11.76 2.29 10.61
CA LEU A 146 11.13 3.50 10.08
C LEU A 146 9.82 3.76 10.81
N VAL A 147 9.55 5.03 11.10
CA VAL A 147 8.30 5.48 11.71
C VAL A 147 7.78 6.67 10.90
N TRP A 148 6.61 6.53 10.29
CA TRP A 148 5.94 7.56 9.52
C TRP A 148 4.76 8.08 10.32
N GLU A 149 4.84 9.33 10.80
CA GLU A 149 3.83 9.97 11.65
C GLU A 149 3.06 11.02 10.87
N LYS A 150 1.74 10.87 10.79
CA LYS A 150 0.85 11.90 10.24
C LYS A 150 0.62 13.00 11.27
N HIS A 151 0.81 14.26 10.87
CA HIS A 151 0.51 15.42 11.69
C HIS A 151 -0.81 16.11 11.28
N PRO A 152 -1.47 16.85 12.20
CA PRO A 152 -2.74 17.52 11.92
C PRO A 152 -2.65 18.63 10.85
N ASP A 153 -1.47 19.21 10.64
CA ASP A 153 -1.22 20.23 9.61
C ASP A 153 -1.02 19.64 8.19
N GLY A 154 -1.14 18.31 8.06
CA GLY A 154 -0.95 17.59 6.81
C GLY A 154 0.51 17.26 6.51
N SER A 155 1.47 17.66 7.37
CA SER A 155 2.84 17.18 7.25
C SER A 155 2.97 15.73 7.72
N VAL A 156 4.05 15.09 7.27
CA VAL A 156 4.42 13.74 7.72
C VAL A 156 5.84 13.80 8.28
N ARG A 157 6.06 13.23 9.46
CA ARG A 157 7.39 13.06 10.03
C ARG A 157 7.89 11.65 9.77
N ALA A 158 9.10 11.53 9.25
CA ALA A 158 9.76 10.26 9.04
C ALA A 158 10.97 10.14 9.98
N LEU A 159 10.86 9.24 10.95
CA LEU A 159 11.93 8.93 11.88
C LEU A 159 12.61 7.64 11.46
N GLN A 160 13.92 7.68 11.37
CA GLN A 160 14.75 6.53 10.98
C GLN A 160 15.65 6.17 12.16
N TYR A 161 15.52 4.93 12.64
CA TYR A 161 16.34 4.41 13.72
C TYR A 161 17.20 3.26 13.20
N VAL A 162 18.40 3.15 13.72
CA VAL A 162 19.31 2.04 13.46
C VAL A 162 19.74 1.39 14.77
N ALA A 163 19.97 0.07 14.73
CA ALA A 163 20.52 -0.69 15.83
C ALA A 163 21.56 -1.69 15.30
N PRO A 164 22.54 -2.14 16.08
CA PRO A 164 23.32 -3.33 15.73
C PRO A 164 22.40 -4.52 15.50
N ALA A 165 22.71 -5.38 14.53
CA ALA A 165 21.87 -6.51 14.16
C ALA A 165 21.50 -7.38 15.38
N GLY A 166 20.20 -7.63 15.56
CA GLY A 166 19.64 -8.38 16.68
C GLY A 166 19.64 -7.63 18.02
N SER A 167 19.92 -6.30 18.03
CA SER A 167 19.91 -5.47 19.24
C SER A 167 18.63 -4.62 19.31
N GLU A 168 18.13 -4.40 20.53
CA GLU A 168 17.04 -3.42 20.77
C GLU A 168 17.56 -2.03 21.18
N LYS A 169 18.87 -1.76 20.98
CA LYS A 169 19.46 -0.44 21.25
C LYS A 169 19.35 0.47 20.03
N TRP A 170 18.17 1.05 19.86
CA TRP A 170 17.85 1.92 18.75
C TRP A 170 18.44 3.32 18.94
N GLU A 171 19.12 3.81 17.91
CA GLU A 171 19.64 5.17 17.82
C GLU A 171 18.93 5.92 16.69
N LEU A 172 18.52 7.15 16.94
CA LEU A 172 17.92 8.01 15.91
C LEU A 172 19.01 8.38 14.90
N TYR A 173 18.84 7.92 13.67
CA TYR A 173 19.75 8.16 12.55
C TYR A 173 19.25 9.28 11.64
N GLY A 174 17.93 9.38 11.43
CA GLY A 174 17.30 10.37 10.57
C GLY A 174 16.00 10.89 11.16
N ASP A 175 15.74 12.19 10.96
CA ASP A 175 14.54 12.88 11.37
C ASP A 175 14.16 13.89 10.30
N LEU A 176 13.14 13.56 9.50
CA LEU A 176 12.71 14.33 8.36
C LEU A 176 11.27 14.78 8.49
N ILE A 177 10.98 15.99 8.02
CA ILE A 177 9.62 16.52 7.91
C ILE A 177 9.25 16.64 6.43
N TYR A 178 8.20 15.97 6.03
CA TYR A 178 7.60 16.02 4.72
C TYR A 178 6.49 17.06 4.73
N ARG A 179 6.60 18.10 3.93
CA ARG A 179 5.56 19.14 3.74
C ARG A 179 5.02 19.05 2.32
N PRO A 180 3.68 19.14 2.14
CA PRO A 180 3.10 19.11 0.80
C PRO A 180 3.75 20.15 -0.11
N ASN A 181 4.21 19.72 -1.29
CA ASN A 181 4.74 20.59 -2.33
C ASN A 181 3.55 21.18 -3.11
N ARG A 182 3.11 22.38 -2.69
CA ARG A 182 1.96 23.11 -3.27
C ARG A 182 2.38 24.00 -4.40
#